data_9c85d15b60cd5ef6f481427bac23f91d
#
_entry.id   9c85d15b60cd5ef6f481427bac23f91d
#
_cell.length_a   1.000
_cell.length_b   1.000
_cell.length_c   1.000
_cell.angle_alpha   90.00
_cell.angle_beta   90.00
_cell.angle_gamma   90.00
#
_symmetry.space_group_name_H-M   'P 1'
#
loop_
_entity.id
_entity.type
_entity.pdbx_description
1 polymer ?
#
loop_
_entity_poly.entity_id
_entity_poly.type
_entity_poly.pdbx_seq_one_letter_code
_entity_poly.pdbx_strand_id
1 'polypeptide(L)'
;MGKKLLILLIMVAFISCSEKKKDDVIEDATLGFIDADVNSEETDFKYRAEYSLSRPGDGNKLDRSFENAPPLIPHTTSGFFPIKIDRNICKSCHMPEKAEEVKAVPLPETHMSNIRPRLIMVDGIYQDPKEEVVVEKLKKLNNAYFNCSQCHAPQTEVKVDITNLFTPEFRPEFGISNSDLIERIAEGI
;
A
#
# COMPACT_ATOMS: atom_id res chain seq x y z
N MET A 1 62.28 42.61 16.50
CA MET A 1 61.00 42.81 15.80
C MET A 1 60.27 41.50 15.44
N GLY A 2 60.92 40.38 15.26
CA GLY A 2 60.28 39.11 14.80
C GLY A 2 59.35 38.43 15.78
N LYS A 3 59.65 38.43 17.11
CA LYS A 3 58.79 37.71 18.11
C LYS A 3 57.40 38.36 18.29
N LYS A 4 57.31 39.68 18.22
CA LYS A 4 56.00 40.40 18.34
C LYS A 4 55.09 40.20 17.12
N LEU A 5 55.70 40.06 15.93
CA LEU A 5 54.99 39.80 14.67
C LEU A 5 54.46 38.37 14.65
N LEU A 6 55.22 37.40 15.20
CA LEU A 6 54.80 36.00 15.27
C LEU A 6 53.63 35.81 16.20
N ILE A 7 53.59 36.51 17.37
CA ILE A 7 52.48 36.44 18.33
C ILE A 7 51.21 37.07 17.71
N LEU A 8 51.32 38.13 16.93
CA LEU A 8 50.18 38.75 16.23
C LEU A 8 49.60 37.79 15.17
N LEU A 9 50.44 37.10 14.42
CA LEU A 9 50.03 36.11 13.41
C LEU A 9 49.31 34.90 14.06
N ILE A 10 49.75 34.45 15.21
CA ILE A 10 49.10 33.34 15.95
C ILE A 10 47.74 33.79 16.50
N MET A 11 47.61 35.02 17.01
CA MET A 11 46.31 35.56 17.46
C MET A 11 45.27 35.66 16.35
N VAL A 12 45.66 36.06 15.14
CA VAL A 12 44.77 36.15 13.99
C VAL A 12 44.30 34.78 13.52
N ALA A 13 45.14 33.73 13.67
CA ALA A 13 44.73 32.36 13.32
C ALA A 13 43.63 31.76 14.24
N PHE A 14 43.53 32.23 15.48
CA PHE A 14 42.49 31.78 16.41
C PHE A 14 41.15 32.48 16.26
N ILE A 15 41.05 33.56 15.51
CA ILE A 15 39.81 34.28 15.28
C ILE A 15 39.02 33.69 14.09
N SER A 16 39.65 32.84 13.26
CA SER A 16 39.08 32.33 12.00
C SER A 16 38.22 31.07 12.12
N CYS A 17 37.97 30.56 13.34
CA CYS A 17 37.17 29.36 13.52
C CYS A 17 35.99 29.60 14.44
N SER A 18 35.02 30.39 14.06
CA SER A 18 33.70 30.39 14.73
C SER A 18 32.62 31.03 13.85
N GLU A 19 32.49 30.61 12.62
CA GLU A 19 31.14 30.62 12.04
C GLU A 19 30.50 29.29 12.45
N LYS A 20 29.76 29.30 13.55
CA LYS A 20 28.69 28.33 13.75
C LYS A 20 27.77 28.53 12.55
N LYS A 21 27.82 27.64 11.55
CA LYS A 21 26.67 27.42 10.69
C LYS A 21 25.51 27.28 11.64
N LYS A 22 24.56 28.21 11.60
CA LYS A 22 23.24 28.01 12.14
C LYS A 22 22.75 26.80 11.32
N ASP A 23 22.77 25.62 11.92
CA ASP A 23 22.02 24.51 11.36
C ASP A 23 20.60 25.07 11.24
N ASP A 24 20.11 25.17 10.02
CA ASP A 24 18.70 25.46 9.79
C ASP A 24 17.93 24.30 10.39
N VAL A 25 17.59 24.45 11.66
CA VAL A 25 16.73 23.49 12.35
C VAL A 25 15.37 23.66 11.71
N ILE A 26 14.99 22.67 10.90
CA ILE A 26 13.64 22.58 10.37
C ILE A 26 12.75 22.34 11.59
N GLU A 27 11.80 23.23 11.82
CA GLU A 27 10.85 23.07 12.92
C GLU A 27 9.98 21.83 12.66
N ASP A 28 9.78 21.02 13.71
CA ASP A 28 9.01 19.77 13.62
C ASP A 28 7.61 19.99 13.07
N ALA A 29 6.99 21.12 13.34
CA ALA A 29 5.69 21.52 12.78
C ALA A 29 5.68 21.65 11.24
N THR A 30 6.85 21.82 10.61
CA THR A 30 6.97 21.89 9.14
C THR A 30 7.26 20.53 8.50
N LEU A 31 7.51 19.51 9.32
CA LEU A 31 7.77 18.13 8.88
C LEU A 31 6.48 17.34 8.88
N GLY A 32 5.75 17.34 7.77
CA GLY A 32 4.58 16.48 7.65
C GLY A 32 3.40 17.16 6.96
N PHE A 33 2.30 16.43 6.90
CA PHE A 33 1.07 16.86 6.25
C PHE A 33 0.09 17.55 7.23
N ILE A 34 0.47 17.68 8.50
CA ILE A 34 -0.36 18.26 9.55
C ILE A 34 0.42 19.43 10.17
N ASP A 35 -0.17 20.60 10.16
CA ASP A 35 0.35 21.79 10.83
C ASP A 35 0.02 21.72 12.33
N ALA A 36 0.73 20.84 13.04
CA ALA A 36 0.57 20.63 14.47
C ALA A 36 1.92 20.25 15.09
N ASP A 37 2.14 20.64 16.33
CA ASP A 37 3.29 20.21 17.12
C ASP A 37 3.24 18.68 17.29
N VAL A 38 4.33 18.00 16.94
CA VAL A 38 4.48 16.54 17.06
C VAL A 38 4.27 16.06 18.50
N ASN A 39 4.50 16.91 19.49
CA ASN A 39 4.32 16.61 20.91
C ASN A 39 2.96 17.06 21.46
N SER A 40 2.08 17.63 20.64
CA SER A 40 0.75 18.04 21.11
C SER A 40 -0.13 16.81 21.31
N GLU A 41 -0.73 16.70 22.49
CA GLU A 41 -1.75 15.67 22.77
C GLU A 41 -3.08 15.98 22.05
N GLU A 42 -3.28 17.19 21.59
CA GLU A 42 -4.43 17.65 20.83
C GLU A 42 -4.09 17.66 19.33
N THR A 43 -4.05 16.48 18.72
CA THR A 43 -4.13 16.39 17.28
C THR A 43 -5.59 16.51 16.85
N ASP A 44 -6.01 17.72 16.58
CA ASP A 44 -7.28 17.95 15.90
C ASP A 44 -7.11 17.48 14.45
N PHE A 45 -7.41 16.18 14.23
CA PHE A 45 -7.41 15.65 12.87
C PHE A 45 -8.49 16.36 12.09
N LYS A 46 -8.11 17.39 11.36
CA LYS A 46 -8.95 18.16 10.45
C LYS A 46 -9.68 17.28 9.43
N TYR A 47 -9.16 16.09 9.20
CA TYR A 47 -9.67 15.14 8.23
C TYR A 47 -10.17 13.86 8.93
N ARG A 48 -11.47 13.75 9.13
CA ARG A 48 -12.10 12.48 9.46
C ARG A 48 -12.39 11.72 8.17
N ALA A 49 -11.80 10.56 8.04
CA ALA A 49 -12.13 9.65 6.95
C ALA A 49 -13.51 9.04 7.21
N GLU A 50 -14.47 9.36 6.35
CA GLU A 50 -15.75 8.67 6.32
C GLU A 50 -15.73 7.62 5.23
N TYR A 51 -16.02 6.39 5.60
CA TYR A 51 -16.10 5.29 4.64
C TYR A 51 -17.39 5.35 3.85
N SER A 52 -17.36 4.88 2.60
CA SER A 52 -18.54 4.82 1.74
C SER A 52 -19.68 4.06 2.42
N LEU A 53 -20.86 4.67 2.41
CA LEU A 53 -22.12 4.07 2.88
C LEU A 53 -22.97 3.54 1.72
N SER A 54 -22.49 3.62 0.49
CA SER A 54 -23.17 3.13 -0.70
C SER A 54 -23.53 1.65 -0.55
N ARG A 55 -24.66 1.26 -1.09
CA ARG A 55 -25.05 -0.15 -1.14
C ARG A 55 -24.16 -0.92 -2.12
N PRO A 56 -24.00 -2.25 -1.95
CA PRO A 56 -23.39 -3.08 -2.99
C PRO A 56 -24.08 -2.86 -4.35
N GLY A 57 -23.26 -2.50 -5.35
CA GLY A 57 -23.74 -2.19 -6.70
C GLY A 57 -23.93 -0.69 -7.01
N ASP A 58 -24.10 0.17 -6.00
CA ASP A 58 -24.38 1.61 -6.18
C ASP A 58 -23.13 2.51 -6.08
N GLY A 59 -22.03 1.99 -5.53
CA GLY A 59 -20.81 2.77 -5.30
C GLY A 59 -19.99 3.01 -6.57
N ASN A 60 -19.43 4.22 -6.70
CA ASN A 60 -18.47 4.52 -7.74
C ASN A 60 -17.16 3.79 -7.49
N LYS A 61 -16.64 3.13 -8.52
CA LYS A 61 -15.34 2.50 -8.47
C LYS A 61 -14.27 3.55 -8.75
N LEU A 62 -13.25 3.59 -7.90
CA LEU A 62 -12.03 4.34 -8.17
C LEU A 62 -11.07 3.49 -9.00
N ASP A 63 -10.34 4.16 -9.86
CA ASP A 63 -9.28 3.54 -10.64
C ASP A 63 -8.16 3.00 -9.74
N ARG A 64 -7.42 2.03 -10.23
CA ARG A 64 -6.28 1.48 -9.51
C ARG A 64 -5.18 2.54 -9.39
N SER A 65 -4.50 2.56 -8.24
CA SER A 65 -3.40 3.49 -7.99
C SER A 65 -2.08 3.06 -8.65
N PHE A 66 -1.96 1.78 -8.99
CA PHE A 66 -0.82 1.21 -9.70
C PHE A 66 -1.24 -0.12 -10.34
N GLU A 67 -0.39 -0.63 -11.26
CA GLU A 67 -0.63 -1.88 -11.95
C GLU A 67 -0.84 -3.04 -10.96
N ASN A 68 -1.90 -3.80 -11.18
CA ASN A 68 -2.31 -4.92 -10.33
C ASN A 68 -2.65 -4.56 -8.87
N ALA A 69 -2.81 -3.28 -8.53
CA ALA A 69 -3.26 -2.89 -7.21
C ALA A 69 -4.61 -3.54 -6.87
N PRO A 70 -4.81 -4.00 -5.62
CA PRO A 70 -6.12 -4.43 -5.16
C PRO A 70 -7.13 -3.28 -5.30
N PRO A 71 -8.29 -3.46 -5.96
CA PRO A 71 -9.29 -2.41 -6.03
C PRO A 71 -9.86 -2.08 -4.66
N LEU A 72 -10.16 -0.82 -4.44
CA LEU A 72 -10.83 -0.38 -3.23
C LEU A 72 -12.29 -0.86 -3.22
N ILE A 73 -12.87 -1.04 -2.03
CA ILE A 73 -14.27 -1.46 -1.86
C ILE A 73 -15.17 -0.23 -1.97
N PRO A 74 -16.02 -0.11 -3.03
CA PRO A 74 -16.82 1.08 -3.26
C PRO A 74 -18.11 1.15 -2.44
N HIS A 75 -18.46 0.09 -1.72
CA HIS A 75 -19.70 -0.02 -0.96
C HIS A 75 -19.44 -0.20 0.54
N THR A 76 -20.49 -0.03 1.34
CA THR A 76 -20.40 -0.25 2.79
C THR A 76 -19.98 -1.68 3.12
N THR A 77 -19.14 -1.79 4.13
CA THR A 77 -18.72 -3.07 4.73
C THR A 77 -19.33 -3.27 6.13
N SER A 78 -20.32 -2.44 6.49
CA SER A 78 -20.99 -2.53 7.77
C SER A 78 -21.63 -3.91 7.97
N GLY A 79 -21.33 -4.55 9.08
CA GLY A 79 -21.79 -5.89 9.40
C GLY A 79 -21.06 -7.04 8.71
N PHE A 80 -20.02 -6.77 7.88
CA PHE A 80 -19.26 -7.80 7.19
C PHE A 80 -18.08 -8.33 8.02
N PHE A 81 -17.68 -7.57 9.02
CA PHE A 81 -16.60 -7.94 9.92
C PHE A 81 -17.12 -8.64 11.21
N PRO A 82 -16.32 -9.48 11.82
CA PRO A 82 -15.01 -9.96 11.38
C PRO A 82 -15.09 -11.01 10.27
N ILE A 83 -14.13 -10.98 9.34
CA ILE A 83 -13.95 -12.02 8.32
C ILE A 83 -13.20 -13.19 8.94
N LYS A 84 -13.75 -14.40 8.83
CA LYS A 84 -13.13 -15.65 9.27
C LYS A 84 -13.06 -16.64 8.10
N ILE A 85 -12.21 -17.65 8.23
CA ILE A 85 -12.03 -18.66 7.18
C ILE A 85 -13.32 -19.43 6.85
N ASP A 86 -14.15 -19.65 7.87
CA ASP A 86 -15.45 -20.31 7.79
C ASP A 86 -16.62 -19.33 7.62
N ARG A 87 -16.40 -18.04 7.87
CA ARG A 87 -17.40 -16.98 7.77
C ARG A 87 -16.86 -15.79 7.01
N ASN A 88 -17.14 -15.74 5.73
CA ASN A 88 -16.73 -14.65 4.85
C ASN A 88 -17.91 -14.27 3.93
N ILE A 89 -18.57 -13.16 4.28
CA ILE A 89 -19.76 -12.69 3.57
C ILE A 89 -19.42 -12.17 2.16
N CYS A 90 -18.18 -11.71 1.90
CA CYS A 90 -17.78 -11.21 0.59
C CYS A 90 -17.91 -12.31 -0.49
N LYS A 91 -17.69 -13.56 -0.10
CA LYS A 91 -17.83 -14.73 -0.99
C LYS A 91 -19.24 -14.94 -1.51
N SER A 92 -20.26 -14.51 -0.76
CA SER A 92 -21.66 -14.72 -1.17
C SER A 92 -22.04 -13.97 -2.44
N CYS A 93 -21.29 -12.89 -2.77
CA CYS A 93 -21.52 -12.09 -3.96
C CYS A 93 -20.34 -12.18 -4.96
N HIS A 94 -19.11 -12.31 -4.47
CA HIS A 94 -17.93 -12.18 -5.33
C HIS A 94 -17.35 -13.51 -5.84
N MET A 95 -17.83 -14.66 -5.34
CA MET A 95 -17.43 -15.94 -5.98
C MET A 95 -17.93 -15.98 -7.43
N PRO A 96 -17.14 -16.47 -8.39
CA PRO A 96 -17.48 -16.42 -9.82
C PRO A 96 -18.85 -16.98 -10.15
N GLU A 97 -19.22 -18.08 -9.50
CA GLU A 97 -20.52 -18.74 -9.68
C GLU A 97 -21.72 -17.94 -9.17
N LYS A 98 -21.49 -16.89 -8.37
CA LYS A 98 -22.53 -16.01 -7.81
C LYS A 98 -22.48 -14.60 -8.36
N ALA A 99 -21.30 -14.16 -8.79
CA ALA A 99 -21.07 -12.78 -9.17
C ALA A 99 -21.94 -12.34 -10.35
N GLU A 100 -22.18 -13.21 -11.34
CA GLU A 100 -23.02 -12.92 -12.48
C GLU A 100 -24.49 -12.70 -12.06
N GLU A 101 -25.03 -13.56 -11.19
CA GLU A 101 -26.41 -13.49 -10.70
C GLU A 101 -26.69 -12.16 -9.99
N VAL A 102 -25.75 -11.71 -9.15
CA VAL A 102 -25.91 -10.50 -8.33
C VAL A 102 -25.25 -9.27 -8.95
N LYS A 103 -24.70 -9.37 -10.16
CA LYS A 103 -23.98 -8.31 -10.87
C LYS A 103 -22.77 -7.74 -10.09
N ALA A 104 -22.12 -8.58 -9.30
CA ALA A 104 -20.90 -8.23 -8.61
C ALA A 104 -19.67 -8.46 -9.50
N VAL A 105 -18.55 -7.85 -9.15
CA VAL A 105 -17.26 -8.15 -9.80
C VAL A 105 -16.77 -9.51 -9.31
N PRO A 106 -16.54 -10.49 -10.18
CA PRO A 106 -16.06 -11.80 -9.76
C PRO A 106 -14.63 -11.74 -9.23
N LEU A 107 -14.31 -12.64 -8.32
CA LEU A 107 -12.92 -12.87 -7.90
C LEU A 107 -12.09 -13.32 -9.10
N PRO A 108 -10.91 -12.71 -9.34
CA PRO A 108 -10.04 -13.13 -10.43
C PRO A 108 -9.38 -14.48 -10.14
N GLU A 109 -8.86 -15.10 -11.19
CA GLU A 109 -8.22 -16.43 -11.12
C GLU A 109 -7.07 -16.49 -10.10
N THR A 110 -6.36 -15.39 -9.88
CA THR A 110 -5.28 -15.29 -8.87
C THR A 110 -5.74 -15.67 -7.47
N HIS A 111 -6.99 -15.36 -7.10
CA HIS A 111 -7.55 -15.70 -5.79
C HIS A 111 -7.93 -17.19 -5.67
N MET A 112 -8.05 -17.87 -6.79
CA MET A 112 -8.36 -19.30 -6.90
C MET A 112 -7.18 -20.08 -7.46
N SER A 113 -5.98 -19.60 -7.25
CA SER A 113 -4.75 -20.26 -7.66
C SER A 113 -3.78 -20.40 -6.51
N ASN A 114 -3.00 -21.45 -6.53
CA ASN A 114 -1.83 -21.59 -5.68
C ASN A 114 -0.60 -21.29 -6.53
N ILE A 115 0.06 -20.20 -6.25
CA ILE A 115 1.26 -19.72 -6.95
C ILE A 115 2.53 -19.89 -6.10
N ARG A 116 2.40 -20.53 -4.94
CA ARG A 116 3.55 -20.82 -4.09
C ARG A 116 4.17 -22.16 -4.52
N PRO A 117 5.49 -22.22 -4.69
CA PRO A 117 6.16 -23.48 -4.97
C PRO A 117 5.91 -24.48 -3.84
N ARG A 118 5.75 -25.76 -4.18
CA ARG A 118 5.71 -26.83 -3.21
C ARG A 118 7.13 -27.18 -2.85
N LEU A 119 7.60 -26.67 -1.73
CA LEU A 119 8.92 -27.02 -1.22
C LEU A 119 8.97 -28.51 -0.89
N ILE A 120 10.03 -29.17 -1.32
CA ILE A 120 10.36 -30.54 -0.94
C ILE A 120 11.51 -30.53 0.04
N MET A 121 11.55 -31.52 0.93
CA MET A 121 12.67 -31.68 1.86
C MET A 121 13.70 -32.65 1.26
N VAL A 122 14.90 -32.15 1.02
CA VAL A 122 16.04 -32.91 0.54
C VAL A 122 17.16 -32.73 1.58
N ASP A 123 17.65 -33.84 2.14
CA ASP A 123 18.71 -33.83 3.18
C ASP A 123 18.46 -32.88 4.37
N GLY A 124 17.20 -32.77 4.80
CA GLY A 124 16.79 -31.91 5.91
C GLY A 124 16.64 -30.42 5.56
N ILE A 125 16.79 -30.02 4.31
CA ILE A 125 16.67 -28.66 3.81
C ILE A 125 15.45 -28.57 2.87
N TYR A 126 14.59 -27.55 3.07
CA TYR A 126 13.50 -27.25 2.15
C TYR A 126 14.07 -26.61 0.89
N GLN A 127 13.76 -27.20 -0.26
CA GLN A 127 14.20 -26.75 -1.56
C GLN A 127 12.99 -26.65 -2.51
N ASP A 128 13.06 -25.72 -3.44
CA ASP A 128 12.14 -25.68 -4.56
C ASP A 128 12.60 -26.73 -5.60
N PRO A 129 11.77 -27.75 -5.92
CA PRO A 129 12.12 -28.77 -6.90
C PRO A 129 12.12 -28.26 -8.34
N LYS A 130 11.61 -27.06 -8.56
CA LYS A 130 11.46 -26.46 -9.89
C LYS A 130 11.88 -25.00 -9.82
N GLU A 131 12.68 -24.59 -10.77
CA GLU A 131 13.06 -23.19 -11.02
C GLU A 131 11.94 -22.39 -11.70
N GLU A 132 10.73 -22.96 -11.83
CA GLU A 132 9.59 -22.35 -12.49
C GLU A 132 8.46 -22.08 -11.51
N VAL A 133 7.80 -20.93 -11.68
CA VAL A 133 6.56 -20.63 -10.98
C VAL A 133 5.44 -21.52 -11.51
N VAL A 134 4.93 -22.40 -10.67
CA VAL A 134 3.82 -23.28 -11.02
C VAL A 134 2.51 -22.68 -10.51
N VAL A 135 1.60 -22.40 -11.44
CA VAL A 135 0.24 -21.95 -11.12
C VAL A 135 -0.67 -23.18 -11.03
N GLU A 136 -1.11 -23.53 -9.83
CA GLU A 136 -2.09 -24.59 -9.58
C GLU A 136 -3.48 -23.98 -9.43
N LYS A 137 -4.39 -24.23 -10.35
CA LYS A 137 -5.79 -23.77 -10.27
C LYS A 137 -6.56 -24.55 -9.22
N LEU A 138 -7.26 -23.83 -8.36
CA LEU A 138 -8.09 -24.38 -7.30
C LEU A 138 -9.57 -24.25 -7.67
N LYS A 139 -10.40 -25.20 -7.21
CA LYS A 139 -11.86 -25.13 -7.38
C LYS A 139 -12.58 -24.19 -6.40
N LYS A 140 -11.82 -23.55 -5.49
CA LYS A 140 -12.33 -22.70 -4.43
C LYS A 140 -11.32 -21.59 -4.13
N LEU A 141 -11.77 -20.56 -3.39
CA LEU A 141 -10.90 -19.52 -2.88
C LEU A 141 -9.70 -20.14 -2.14
N ASN A 142 -8.50 -19.72 -2.52
CA ASN A 142 -7.29 -20.11 -1.80
C ASN A 142 -7.36 -19.53 -0.37
N ASN A 143 -7.14 -20.40 0.61
CA ASN A 143 -7.19 -20.00 2.02
C ASN A 143 -6.16 -18.93 2.41
N ALA A 144 -5.11 -18.71 1.61
CA ALA A 144 -4.19 -17.61 1.81
C ALA A 144 -4.86 -16.23 1.61
N TYR A 145 -5.98 -16.16 0.88
CA TYR A 145 -6.71 -14.93 0.55
C TYR A 145 -8.07 -14.84 1.24
N PHE A 146 -8.31 -15.59 2.32
CA PHE A 146 -9.61 -15.59 2.99
C PHE A 146 -9.99 -14.24 3.59
N ASN A 147 -9.01 -13.48 4.06
CA ASN A 147 -9.26 -12.18 4.68
C ASN A 147 -9.12 -11.05 3.65
N CYS A 148 -10.21 -10.75 2.99
CA CYS A 148 -10.27 -9.77 1.91
C CYS A 148 -9.78 -8.38 2.32
N SER A 149 -10.05 -7.98 3.57
CA SER A 149 -9.69 -6.64 4.08
C SER A 149 -8.20 -6.45 4.35
N GLN A 150 -7.37 -7.48 4.23
CA GLN A 150 -5.91 -7.31 4.29
C GLN A 150 -5.35 -6.62 3.04
N CYS A 151 -6.04 -6.73 1.91
CA CYS A 151 -5.62 -6.14 0.64
C CYS A 151 -6.63 -5.13 0.11
N HIS A 152 -7.93 -5.32 0.38
CA HIS A 152 -9.00 -4.45 -0.10
C HIS A 152 -9.48 -3.53 1.03
N ALA A 153 -9.19 -2.24 0.91
CA ALA A 153 -9.67 -1.23 1.86
C ALA A 153 -10.99 -0.62 1.36
N PRO A 154 -11.92 -0.26 2.27
CA PRO A 154 -13.08 0.53 1.91
C PRO A 154 -12.67 1.91 1.38
N GLN A 155 -13.38 2.41 0.37
CA GLN A 155 -13.21 3.77 -0.12
C GLN A 155 -13.61 4.79 0.93
N THR A 156 -12.93 5.93 0.94
CA THR A 156 -13.25 7.08 1.78
C THR A 156 -13.53 8.29 0.90
N GLU A 157 -14.44 9.15 1.34
CA GLU A 157 -14.74 10.44 0.71
C GLU A 157 -14.06 11.57 1.48
N VAL A 158 -12.74 11.54 1.56
CA VAL A 158 -11.99 12.62 2.19
C VAL A 158 -11.56 13.63 1.15
N LYS A 159 -11.97 14.89 1.35
CA LYS A 159 -11.41 16.02 0.62
C LYS A 159 -10.16 16.46 1.35
N VAL A 160 -9.01 16.24 0.74
CA VAL A 160 -7.74 16.77 1.21
C VAL A 160 -7.41 18.04 0.45
N ASP A 161 -6.88 19.06 1.16
CA ASP A 161 -6.48 20.33 0.55
C ASP A 161 -5.15 20.22 -0.22
N ILE A 162 -4.61 19.01 -0.32
CA ILE A 162 -3.35 18.72 -0.99
C ILE A 162 -3.65 18.25 -2.41
N THR A 163 -3.07 18.92 -3.40
CA THR A 163 -3.17 18.50 -4.80
C THR A 163 -2.41 17.20 -5.00
N ASN A 164 -3.10 16.16 -5.45
CA ASN A 164 -2.46 14.92 -5.85
C ASN A 164 -1.77 15.13 -7.21
N LEU A 165 -0.44 15.07 -7.22
CA LEU A 165 0.38 15.16 -8.44
C LEU A 165 0.80 13.79 -8.95
N PHE A 166 0.41 12.72 -8.28
CA PHE A 166 0.72 11.36 -8.72
C PHE A 166 -0.16 10.98 -9.91
N THR A 167 0.47 10.52 -10.98
CA THR A 167 -0.18 9.94 -12.15
C THR A 167 0.25 8.49 -12.26
N PRO A 168 -0.67 7.51 -12.11
CA PRO A 168 -0.31 6.11 -12.24
C PRO A 168 0.03 5.76 -13.70
N GLU A 169 1.02 4.90 -13.88
CA GLU A 169 1.38 4.32 -15.17
C GLU A 169 1.00 2.84 -15.20
N PHE A 170 0.46 2.41 -16.32
CA PHE A 170 0.05 1.02 -16.52
C PHE A 170 0.68 0.50 -17.81
N ARG A 171 1.33 -0.68 -17.77
CA ARG A 171 1.90 -1.29 -18.97
C ARG A 171 0.82 -1.63 -20.00
N PRO A 172 -0.28 -2.35 -19.64
CA PRO A 172 -1.44 -2.47 -20.52
C PRO A 172 -2.44 -1.35 -20.24
N GLU A 173 -3.07 -0.83 -21.29
CA GLU A 173 -4.09 0.21 -21.17
C GLU A 173 -5.26 -0.21 -20.25
N PHE A 174 -5.62 -1.49 -20.26
CA PHE A 174 -6.69 -2.01 -19.40
C PHE A 174 -6.27 -2.13 -17.91
N GLY A 175 -4.98 -1.97 -17.59
CA GLY A 175 -4.44 -2.12 -16.23
C GLY A 175 -5.08 -1.22 -15.18
N ILE A 176 -5.65 -0.10 -15.62
CA ILE A 176 -6.41 0.83 -14.77
C ILE A 176 -7.63 0.16 -14.11
N SER A 177 -8.29 -0.76 -14.79
CA SER A 177 -9.53 -1.42 -14.32
C SER A 177 -9.39 -2.90 -14.08
N ASN A 178 -8.50 -3.58 -14.78
CA ASN A 178 -8.31 -5.02 -14.71
C ASN A 178 -6.89 -5.39 -14.27
N SER A 179 -6.71 -6.66 -13.89
CA SER A 179 -5.41 -7.20 -13.48
C SER A 179 -4.99 -8.27 -14.49
N ASP A 180 -3.73 -8.24 -14.86
CA ASP A 180 -3.04 -9.28 -15.65
C ASP A 180 -1.99 -10.03 -14.80
N LEU A 181 -2.13 -9.95 -13.47
CA LEU A 181 -1.17 -10.52 -12.53
C LEU A 181 -0.94 -12.02 -12.76
N ILE A 182 -1.96 -12.77 -13.16
CA ILE A 182 -1.82 -14.21 -13.35
C ILE A 182 -0.91 -14.55 -14.55
N GLU A 183 -0.97 -13.71 -15.59
CA GLU A 183 -0.17 -13.85 -16.80
C GLU A 183 1.29 -13.45 -16.56
N ARG A 184 1.49 -12.51 -15.62
CA ARG A 184 2.79 -11.89 -15.33
C ARG A 184 3.47 -12.40 -14.07
N ILE A 185 2.90 -13.41 -13.43
CA ILE A 185 3.39 -13.89 -12.12
C ILE A 185 4.85 -14.38 -12.17
N ALA A 186 5.33 -14.79 -13.33
CA ALA A 186 6.69 -15.27 -13.56
C ALA A 186 7.65 -14.19 -14.11
N GLU A 187 7.17 -12.95 -14.32
CA GLU A 187 8.06 -11.87 -14.77
C GLU A 187 9.07 -11.51 -13.70
N GLY A 188 10.34 -11.46 -14.06
CA GLY A 188 11.42 -11.07 -13.15
C GLY A 188 12.01 -12.17 -12.28
N ILE A 189 11.71 -13.43 -12.59
CA ILE A 189 12.28 -14.63 -11.96
C ILE A 189 13.34 -15.23 -12.86
#